data_a428f7bdc5edbf6be627b276ec3c2a73
#
_entry.id   a428f7bdc5edbf6be627b276ec3c2a73
#
_cell.length_a   1.000
_cell.length_b   1.000
_cell.length_c   1.000
_cell.angle_alpha   90.00
_cell.angle_beta   90.00
_cell.angle_gamma   90.00
#
_symmetry.space_group_name_H-M   'P 1'
#
loop_
_entity.id
_entity.type
_entity.pdbx_description
1 polymer ?
#
loop_
_entity_poly.entity_id
_entity_poly.type
_entity_poly.pdbx_seq_one_letter_code
_entity_poly.pdbx_strand_id
1 'polypeptide(L)'
;SGEGTIIINSGIAAGFPSPADDFKQNRISLDNELVKNKEATFFARVSGQSMIGAGLDDNDLLVIDRSIEPQNNKIAVCFIDGEFTVKRLLIKKGKLWLQPENSEFKAIEVTNENEFVIWGIVTNVIKKV
;
A
#
# COMPACT_ATOMS: atom_id res chain seq x y z
N SER A 1 15.88 25.53 -0.73
CA SER A 1 16.97 24.60 -0.70
C SER A 1 17.03 23.80 -1.99
N GLY A 2 18.22 23.29 -2.33
CA GLY A 2 18.41 22.47 -3.51
C GLY A 2 18.09 20.99 -3.32
N GLU A 3 17.60 20.59 -2.17
CA GLU A 3 17.32 19.20 -1.87
C GLU A 3 16.01 18.73 -2.47
N GLY A 4 15.93 17.43 -2.71
CA GLY A 4 14.77 16.81 -3.30
C GLY A 4 14.75 16.88 -4.82
N THR A 5 13.67 16.42 -5.41
CA THR A 5 13.48 16.35 -6.86
C THR A 5 12.41 17.34 -7.26
N ILE A 6 12.58 17.95 -8.42
CA ILE A 6 11.61 18.93 -8.93
C ILE A 6 10.28 18.23 -9.18
N ILE A 7 9.20 18.81 -8.66
CA ILE A 7 7.84 18.35 -8.94
C ILE A 7 7.16 19.35 -9.89
N ILE A 8 6.46 18.80 -10.86
CA ILE A 8 5.59 19.60 -11.75
C ILE A 8 4.22 19.65 -11.09
N ASN A 9 3.81 20.85 -10.66
CA ASN A 9 2.57 21.01 -9.90
C ASN A 9 1.30 20.97 -10.76
N SER A 10 1.40 21.30 -12.05
CA SER A 10 0.25 21.18 -12.94
C SER A 10 0.04 19.73 -13.32
N GLY A 11 -1.21 19.31 -13.40
CA GLY A 11 -1.52 17.94 -13.80
C GLY A 11 -1.08 17.64 -15.22
N ILE A 12 -0.55 16.46 -15.43
CA ILE A 12 -0.24 15.96 -16.77
C ILE A 12 -1.39 15.08 -17.22
N ALA A 13 -2.03 15.47 -18.34
CA ALA A 13 -3.20 14.74 -18.81
C ALA A 13 -2.83 13.34 -19.29
N ALA A 14 -3.58 12.34 -18.82
CA ALA A 14 -3.41 10.96 -19.24
C ALA A 14 -4.38 10.57 -20.38
N GLY A 15 -5.25 11.50 -20.79
CA GLY A 15 -6.16 11.34 -21.92
C GLY A 15 -5.85 12.39 -22.98
N PHE A 16 -6.80 13.26 -23.26
CA PHE A 16 -6.56 14.37 -24.17
C PHE A 16 -5.56 15.36 -23.55
N PRO A 17 -4.62 15.89 -24.35
CA PRO A 17 -3.71 16.88 -23.85
C PRO A 17 -4.43 18.10 -23.29
N SER A 18 -3.92 18.67 -22.20
CA SER A 18 -4.38 19.94 -21.66
C SER A 18 -3.33 21.00 -21.88
N PRO A 19 -3.73 22.30 -21.87
CA PRO A 19 -2.76 23.38 -22.00
C PRO A 19 -1.68 23.30 -20.93
N ALA A 20 -0.45 23.57 -21.32
CA ALA A 20 0.65 23.65 -20.37
C ALA A 20 0.55 24.97 -19.61
N ASP A 21 0.57 24.87 -18.30
CA ASP A 21 0.66 26.06 -17.44
C ASP A 21 2.13 26.34 -17.11
N ASP A 22 2.41 27.57 -16.74
CA ASP A 22 3.72 27.89 -16.18
C ASP A 22 3.95 27.06 -14.93
N PHE A 23 5.09 26.42 -14.83
CA PHE A 23 5.40 25.68 -13.63
C PHE A 23 6.47 26.38 -12.82
N LYS A 24 6.32 26.29 -11.51
CA LYS A 24 7.33 26.74 -10.57
C LYS A 24 8.24 25.58 -10.21
N GLN A 25 9.52 25.86 -10.01
CA GLN A 25 10.48 24.86 -9.62
C GLN A 25 10.36 24.55 -8.12
N ASN A 26 9.37 23.78 -7.75
CA ASN A 26 9.24 23.22 -6.41
C ASN A 26 9.93 21.86 -6.34
N ARG A 27 10.41 21.54 -5.17
CA ARG A 27 11.07 20.26 -4.93
C ARG A 27 10.37 19.48 -3.84
N ILE A 28 10.33 18.17 -3.99
CA ILE A 28 9.84 17.25 -2.95
C ILE A 28 10.89 16.21 -2.64
N SER A 29 10.86 15.72 -1.41
CA SER A 29 11.59 14.53 -0.99
C SER A 29 10.58 13.40 -0.89
N LEU A 30 10.82 12.29 -1.61
CA LEU A 30 9.91 11.14 -1.53
C LEU A 30 9.85 10.57 -0.12
N ASP A 31 10.97 10.57 0.61
CA ASP A 31 10.96 10.13 2.00
C ASP A 31 9.98 10.99 2.83
N ASN A 32 10.06 12.31 2.70
CA ASN A 32 9.16 13.18 3.45
C ASN A 32 7.71 13.04 2.99
N GLU A 33 7.50 12.77 1.71
CA GLU A 33 6.14 12.60 1.15
C GLU A 33 5.50 11.30 1.56
N LEU A 34 6.25 10.22 1.55
CA LEU A 34 5.72 8.85 1.75
C LEU A 34 5.91 8.34 3.17
N VAL A 35 6.97 8.76 3.86
CA VAL A 35 7.29 8.29 5.20
C VAL A 35 6.82 9.34 6.20
N LYS A 36 5.59 9.19 6.69
CA LYS A 36 4.99 10.14 7.63
C LYS A 36 5.45 9.89 9.06
N ASN A 37 5.87 8.68 9.36
CA ASN A 37 6.26 8.26 10.69
C ASN A 37 7.49 7.36 10.58
N LYS A 38 8.67 7.97 10.69
CA LYS A 38 9.96 7.29 10.43
C LYS A 38 10.14 6.03 11.27
N GLU A 39 9.78 6.10 12.54
CA GLU A 39 10.01 5.00 13.46
C GLU A 39 9.06 3.82 13.23
N ALA A 40 7.97 4.04 12.51
CA ALA A 40 6.96 3.03 12.27
C ALA A 40 6.83 2.62 10.80
N THR A 41 7.65 3.17 9.90
CA THR A 41 7.55 2.92 8.46
C THR A 41 8.60 1.90 8.02
N PHE A 42 8.13 0.94 7.24
CA PHE A 42 8.94 -0.14 6.69
C PHE A 42 8.65 -0.31 5.21
N PHE A 43 9.65 -0.77 4.47
CA PHE A 43 9.49 -1.15 3.07
C PHE A 43 9.57 -2.66 2.96
N ALA A 44 8.77 -3.23 2.05
CA ALA A 44 8.82 -4.66 1.75
C ALA A 44 8.44 -4.91 0.30
N ARG A 45 8.96 -5.99 -0.27
CA ARG A 45 8.61 -6.42 -1.63
C ARG A 45 7.40 -7.33 -1.60
N VAL A 46 6.50 -7.13 -2.57
CA VAL A 46 5.39 -8.05 -2.79
C VAL A 46 5.94 -9.35 -3.40
N SER A 47 5.48 -10.47 -2.89
CA SER A 47 5.74 -11.78 -3.49
C SER A 47 4.40 -12.42 -3.84
N GLY A 48 4.25 -12.79 -5.11
CA GLY A 48 3.04 -13.46 -5.57
C GLY A 48 2.02 -12.52 -6.20
N GLN A 49 0.83 -13.04 -6.48
CA GLN A 49 -0.17 -12.41 -7.33
C GLN A 49 -1.53 -12.25 -6.69
N SER A 50 -1.66 -12.51 -5.39
CA SER A 50 -2.98 -12.49 -4.73
C SER A 50 -3.62 -11.11 -4.67
N MET A 51 -2.86 -10.05 -4.93
CA MET A 51 -3.34 -8.67 -4.82
C MET A 51 -3.23 -7.88 -6.13
N ILE A 52 -3.12 -8.56 -7.27
CA ILE A 52 -2.98 -7.88 -8.57
C ILE A 52 -4.19 -7.01 -8.91
N GLY A 53 -5.39 -7.40 -8.50
CA GLY A 53 -6.60 -6.60 -8.72
C GLY A 53 -6.60 -5.28 -7.95
N ALA A 54 -5.77 -5.15 -6.92
CA ALA A 54 -5.58 -3.90 -6.19
C ALA A 54 -4.35 -3.13 -6.67
N GLY A 55 -3.72 -3.56 -7.76
CA GLY A 55 -2.54 -2.90 -8.31
C GLY A 55 -1.23 -3.26 -7.62
N LEU A 56 -1.21 -4.33 -6.83
CA LEU A 56 0.00 -4.83 -6.18
C LEU A 56 0.51 -6.04 -6.94
N ASP A 57 1.54 -5.83 -7.74
CA ASP A 57 2.15 -6.89 -8.55
C ASP A 57 3.38 -7.46 -7.85
N ASP A 58 3.77 -8.65 -8.29
CA ASP A 58 4.98 -9.29 -7.79
C ASP A 58 6.17 -8.34 -7.91
N ASN A 59 6.99 -8.30 -6.88
CA ASN A 59 8.20 -7.48 -6.78
C ASN A 59 7.98 -5.96 -6.61
N ASP A 60 6.73 -5.49 -6.50
CA ASP A 60 6.47 -4.10 -6.14
C ASP A 60 6.98 -3.78 -4.73
N LEU A 61 7.33 -2.52 -4.50
CA LEU A 61 7.79 -2.05 -3.19
C LEU A 61 6.62 -1.45 -2.42
N LEU A 62 6.31 -2.04 -1.30
CA LEU A 62 5.27 -1.52 -0.39
C LEU A 62 5.86 -0.55 0.61
N VAL A 63 5.13 0.52 0.89
CA VAL A 63 5.37 1.40 2.04
C VAL A 63 4.36 1.00 3.10
N ILE A 64 4.83 0.60 4.27
CA ILE A 64 4.01 0.05 5.34
C ILE A 64 4.19 0.92 6.58
N ASP A 65 3.08 1.38 7.15
CA ASP A 65 3.10 2.18 8.36
C ASP A 65 2.43 1.40 9.50
N ARG A 66 3.22 1.11 10.53
CA ARG A 66 2.76 0.34 11.68
C ARG A 66 2.05 1.19 12.74
N SER A 67 2.08 2.49 12.59
CA SER A 67 1.40 3.40 13.53
C SER A 67 -0.07 3.65 13.19
N ILE A 68 -0.48 3.28 11.97
CA ILE A 68 -1.87 3.46 11.52
C ILE A 68 -2.73 2.36 12.11
N GLU A 69 -3.87 2.75 12.69
CA GLU A 69 -4.81 1.78 13.21
C GLU A 69 -5.50 1.02 12.08
N PRO A 70 -5.62 -0.31 12.20
CA PRO A 70 -6.32 -1.10 11.21
C PRO A 70 -7.79 -0.70 11.09
N GLN A 71 -8.29 -0.63 9.87
CA GLN A 71 -9.68 -0.31 9.57
C GLN A 71 -10.19 -1.20 8.46
N ASN A 72 -11.51 -1.37 8.41
CA ASN A 72 -12.15 -2.10 7.33
C ASN A 72 -11.77 -1.53 5.96
N ASN A 73 -11.56 -2.39 5.00
CA ASN A 73 -11.16 -2.09 3.61
C ASN A 73 -9.71 -1.62 3.41
N LYS A 74 -8.92 -1.52 4.46
CA LYS A 74 -7.49 -1.20 4.31
C LYS A 74 -6.70 -2.43 3.87
N ILE A 75 -5.67 -2.19 3.07
CA ILE A 75 -4.71 -3.24 2.72
C ILE A 75 -3.65 -3.29 3.81
N ALA A 76 -3.38 -4.48 4.31
CA ALA A 76 -2.49 -4.67 5.43
C ALA A 76 -1.51 -5.80 5.18
N VAL A 77 -0.34 -5.68 5.79
CA VAL A 77 0.56 -6.80 5.98
C VAL A 77 0.15 -7.50 7.27
N CYS A 78 -0.16 -8.76 7.17
CA CYS A 78 -0.63 -9.57 8.28
C CYS A 78 0.33 -10.72 8.50
N PHE A 79 0.48 -11.10 9.77
CA PHE A 79 1.15 -12.34 10.16
C PHE A 79 0.06 -13.33 10.55
N ILE A 80 -0.01 -14.46 9.88
CA ILE A 80 -0.99 -15.49 10.17
C ILE A 80 -0.33 -16.88 10.10
N ASP A 81 -0.45 -17.61 11.20
CA ASP A 81 0.04 -19.00 11.32
C ASP A 81 1.49 -19.16 10.85
N GLY A 82 2.35 -18.24 11.26
CA GLY A 82 3.78 -18.28 10.97
C GLY A 82 4.20 -17.63 9.65
N GLU A 83 3.27 -17.07 8.89
CA GLU A 83 3.59 -16.51 7.58
C GLU A 83 3.11 -15.06 7.45
N PHE A 84 3.85 -14.25 6.71
CA PHE A 84 3.40 -12.92 6.32
C PHE A 84 2.60 -12.97 5.03
N THR A 85 1.55 -12.17 4.95
CA THR A 85 0.74 -12.03 3.74
C THR A 85 0.22 -10.60 3.62
N VAL A 86 -0.03 -10.16 2.38
CA VAL A 86 -0.67 -8.86 2.10
C VAL A 86 -2.08 -9.14 1.65
N LYS A 87 -3.05 -8.56 2.33
CA LYS A 87 -4.46 -8.77 2.02
C LYS A 87 -5.27 -7.52 2.38
N ARG A 88 -6.47 -7.43 1.81
CA ARG A 88 -7.44 -6.43 2.23
C ARG A 88 -8.18 -6.94 3.46
N LEU A 89 -8.28 -6.10 4.47
CA LEU A 89 -9.03 -6.41 5.68
C LEU A 89 -10.52 -6.18 5.41
N LEU A 90 -11.35 -7.19 5.64
CA LEU A 90 -12.79 -7.04 5.58
C LEU A 90 -13.42 -7.50 6.89
N ILE A 91 -14.24 -6.64 7.47
CA ILE A 91 -15.00 -6.96 8.67
C ILE A 91 -16.44 -7.12 8.22
N LYS A 92 -16.98 -8.35 8.36
CA LYS A 92 -18.35 -8.69 7.98
C LYS A 92 -19.00 -9.46 9.11
N LYS A 93 -20.15 -8.98 9.60
CA LYS A 93 -20.93 -9.67 10.63
C LYS A 93 -20.11 -10.06 11.86
N GLY A 94 -19.22 -9.15 12.29
CA GLY A 94 -18.35 -9.38 13.44
C GLY A 94 -17.19 -10.32 13.20
N LYS A 95 -16.94 -10.70 11.95
CA LYS A 95 -15.83 -11.58 11.57
C LYS A 95 -14.82 -10.83 10.72
N LEU A 96 -13.55 -11.16 10.90
CA LEU A 96 -12.47 -10.61 10.09
C LEU A 96 -12.09 -11.59 8.99
N TRP A 97 -12.05 -11.07 7.78
CA TRP A 97 -11.61 -11.81 6.60
C TRP A 97 -10.40 -11.14 5.99
N LEU A 98 -9.48 -11.94 5.52
CA LEU A 98 -8.35 -11.49 4.71
C LEU A 98 -8.72 -11.75 3.25
N GLN A 99 -8.99 -10.66 2.53
CA GLN A 99 -9.52 -10.72 1.17
C GLN A 99 -8.41 -10.51 0.16
N PRO A 100 -8.11 -11.52 -0.69
CA PRO A 100 -7.24 -11.29 -1.84
C PRO A 100 -7.99 -10.49 -2.91
N GLU A 101 -7.23 -9.79 -3.73
CA GLU A 101 -7.75 -9.07 -4.90
C GLU A 101 -7.35 -9.80 -6.18
N ASN A 102 -7.68 -11.09 -6.21
CA ASN A 102 -7.45 -11.98 -7.34
C ASN A 102 -8.43 -13.14 -7.21
N SER A 103 -9.25 -13.35 -8.23
CA SER A 103 -10.31 -14.38 -8.19
C SER A 103 -9.79 -15.82 -8.06
N GLU A 104 -8.52 -16.05 -8.35
CA GLU A 104 -7.90 -17.37 -8.20
C GLU A 104 -7.54 -17.71 -6.75
N PHE A 105 -7.65 -16.75 -5.84
CA PHE A 105 -7.34 -16.92 -4.43
C PHE A 105 -8.58 -16.75 -3.59
N LYS A 106 -8.70 -17.53 -2.53
CA LYS A 106 -9.86 -17.49 -1.63
C LYS A 106 -9.62 -16.59 -0.44
N ALA A 107 -10.70 -15.96 0.04
CA ALA A 107 -10.66 -15.22 1.29
C ALA A 107 -10.39 -16.17 2.47
N ILE A 108 -9.67 -15.68 3.46
CA ILE A 108 -9.33 -16.42 4.67
C ILE A 108 -10.08 -15.79 5.83
N GLU A 109 -10.92 -16.56 6.52
CA GLU A 109 -11.52 -16.12 7.77
C GLU A 109 -10.50 -16.27 8.90
N VAL A 110 -10.27 -15.19 9.64
CA VAL A 110 -9.41 -15.24 10.82
C VAL A 110 -10.27 -15.69 12.01
N THR A 111 -9.86 -16.77 12.65
CA THR A 111 -10.57 -17.33 13.80
C THR A 111 -9.66 -17.39 15.02
N ASN A 112 -10.22 -17.77 16.17
CA ASN A 112 -9.45 -17.92 17.40
C ASN A 112 -8.40 -19.05 17.32
N GLU A 113 -8.50 -19.93 16.33
CA GLU A 113 -7.51 -20.97 16.11
C GLU A 113 -6.27 -20.49 15.35
N ASN A 114 -6.35 -19.30 14.74
CA ASN A 114 -5.22 -18.71 14.04
C ASN A 114 -4.34 -17.91 15.01
N GLU A 115 -3.04 -18.07 14.86
CA GLU A 115 -2.10 -17.09 15.39
C GLU A 115 -2.08 -15.91 14.41
N PHE A 116 -2.55 -14.74 14.83
CA PHE A 116 -2.79 -13.64 13.91
C PHE A 116 -2.43 -12.28 14.50
N VAL A 117 -1.72 -11.48 13.69
CA VAL A 117 -1.40 -10.09 14.00
C VAL A 117 -1.54 -9.29 12.71
N ILE A 118 -2.18 -8.12 12.78
CA ILE A 118 -2.08 -7.12 11.72
C ILE A 118 -0.77 -6.38 11.98
N TRP A 119 0.21 -6.61 11.09
CA TRP A 119 1.55 -6.12 11.33
C TRP A 119 1.70 -4.64 10.97
N GLY A 120 1.06 -4.20 9.89
CA GLY A 120 1.09 -2.81 9.47
C GLY A 120 0.16 -2.55 8.30
N ILE A 121 -0.13 -1.27 8.06
CA ILE A 121 -1.04 -0.84 6.99
C ILE A 121 -0.23 -0.40 5.79
N VAL A 122 -0.60 -0.87 4.61
CA VAL A 122 0.04 -0.47 3.36
C VAL A 122 -0.52 0.90 2.98
N THR A 123 0.35 1.89 2.87
CA THR A 123 -0.03 3.25 2.51
C THR A 123 0.23 3.57 1.05
N ASN A 124 1.25 2.97 0.48
CA ASN A 124 1.68 3.26 -0.89
C ASN A 124 2.31 2.02 -1.50
N VAL A 125 2.30 1.99 -2.82
CA VAL A 125 3.06 1.01 -3.60
C VAL A 125 3.93 1.75 -4.60
N ILE A 126 5.17 1.33 -4.74
CA ILE A 126 6.10 1.87 -5.73
C ILE A 126 6.35 0.78 -6.75
N LYS A 127 6.03 1.08 -7.98
CA LYS A 127 6.07 0.14 -9.09
C LYS A 127 7.06 0.61 -10.14
N LYS A 128 7.92 -0.30 -10.58
CA LYS A 128 8.80 -0.04 -11.71
C LYS A 128 8.06 -0.42 -12.99
N VAL A 129 7.99 0.48 -13.92
CA VAL A 129 7.30 0.25 -15.20
C VAL A 129 8.28 -0.14 -16.29
#